data_cce1060fe1cc4c5d9a17df3c551b7666
#
_entry.id   cce1060fe1cc4c5d9a17df3c551b7666
#
_cell.length_a   1.000
_cell.length_b   1.000
_cell.length_c   1.000
_cell.angle_alpha   90.00
_cell.angle_beta   90.00
_cell.angle_gamma   90.00
#
_symmetry.space_group_name_H-M   'P 1'
#
loop_
_entity.id
_entity.type
_entity.pdbx_description
1 polymer ?
#
loop_
_entity_poly.entity_id
_entity_poly.type
_entity_poly.pdbx_seq_one_letter_code
_entity_poly.pdbx_strand_id
1 'polypeptide(L)'
;ALTNEMLARTRGADLAKQQAINERIIEDMPDGVIVLDAAACVRQANPQAARLLGCALVDGVPLVRAAPGLAGELASARAGDEARQYQSESGKAVRYRVVIPSEAGGDTLVYLQDMAQIQAQAQQIKLAALGRLTAGIAHEIRNPLTAVSHAAELLREEKRAESQIRLTRIINDNAQRIEQLVRDVLSLGRRDRAHPEALPLADFVREFLDEFTLHGEAEKAQIAVTVPAGLTLAFDRAHLHQILWNLLGNARRYASARAGAITVHAEARDGRTEVHIADDGPGIGATHLGQLFEPFFTTHAKGTGLGLYIARELAEANRASLNLIEGEGGAHFCLSGMSEP
;
A
#
# COMPACT_ATOMS: atom_id res chain seq x y z
N ALA A 1 61.86 -16.05 13.16
CA ALA A 1 61.57 -14.70 13.68
C ALA A 1 61.03 -13.77 12.55
N LEU A 2 61.76 -13.65 11.42
CA LEU A 2 61.41 -12.77 10.29
C LEU A 2 60.02 -13.05 9.65
N THR A 3 59.59 -14.29 9.59
CA THR A 3 58.32 -14.70 9.01
C THR A 3 57.10 -14.26 9.86
N ASN A 4 57.21 -14.30 11.17
CA ASN A 4 56.17 -13.88 12.10
C ASN A 4 56.02 -12.36 12.13
N GLU A 5 57.11 -11.61 11.97
CA GLU A 5 57.09 -10.15 11.93
C GLU A 5 56.49 -9.61 10.62
N MET A 6 56.78 -10.24 9.50
CA MET A 6 56.10 -9.95 8.21
C MET A 6 54.60 -10.25 8.27
N LEU A 7 54.20 -11.39 8.84
CA LEU A 7 52.80 -11.79 8.98
C LEU A 7 52.01 -10.82 9.89
N ALA A 8 52.64 -10.35 10.98
CA ALA A 8 52.03 -9.35 11.87
C ALA A 8 51.87 -7.98 11.21
N ARG A 9 52.85 -7.56 10.40
CA ARG A 9 52.78 -6.30 9.63
C ARG A 9 51.70 -6.37 8.53
N THR A 10 51.61 -7.48 7.80
CA THR A 10 50.57 -7.65 6.77
C THR A 10 49.16 -7.67 7.37
N ARG A 11 48.97 -8.41 8.48
CA ARG A 11 47.67 -8.41 9.20
C ARG A 11 47.31 -7.04 9.78
N GLY A 12 48.30 -6.29 10.31
CA GLY A 12 48.10 -4.94 10.80
C GLY A 12 47.70 -3.98 9.68
N ALA A 13 48.32 -4.06 8.52
CA ALA A 13 47.98 -3.24 7.35
C ALA A 13 46.58 -3.60 6.80
N ASP A 14 46.20 -4.87 6.77
CA ASP A 14 44.89 -5.32 6.33
C ASP A 14 43.80 -4.88 7.30
N LEU A 15 44.05 -4.95 8.60
CA LEU A 15 43.12 -4.48 9.63
C LEU A 15 42.90 -2.97 9.53
N ALA A 16 43.96 -2.18 9.39
CA ALA A 16 43.88 -0.73 9.23
C ALA A 16 43.13 -0.34 7.95
N LYS A 17 43.34 -1.05 6.85
CA LYS A 17 42.61 -0.85 5.60
C LYS A 17 41.13 -1.17 5.76
N GLN A 18 40.79 -2.24 6.45
CA GLN A 18 39.41 -2.63 6.71
C GLN A 18 38.70 -1.65 7.62
N GLN A 19 39.38 -1.13 8.66
CA GLN A 19 38.86 -0.07 9.51
C GLN A 19 38.58 1.22 8.71
N ALA A 20 39.52 1.67 7.88
CA ALA A 20 39.34 2.87 7.06
C ALA A 20 38.19 2.74 6.06
N ILE A 21 37.96 1.53 5.51
CA ILE A 21 36.83 1.27 4.63
C ILE A 21 35.52 1.35 5.43
N ASN A 22 35.45 0.72 6.61
CA ASN A 22 34.27 0.74 7.45
C ASN A 22 33.92 2.15 7.94
N GLU A 23 34.91 2.95 8.35
CA GLU A 23 34.73 4.36 8.72
C GLU A 23 34.13 5.14 7.56
N ARG A 24 34.69 4.99 6.37
CA ARG A 24 34.19 5.70 5.19
C ARG A 24 32.77 5.27 4.79
N ILE A 25 32.43 4.00 4.92
CA ILE A 25 31.06 3.51 4.67
C ILE A 25 30.09 4.19 5.65
N ILE A 26 30.44 4.27 6.93
CA ILE A 26 29.61 4.90 7.96
C ILE A 26 29.49 6.41 7.71
N GLU A 27 30.59 7.09 7.32
CA GLU A 27 30.58 8.53 6.99
C GLU A 27 29.69 8.88 5.80
N ASP A 28 29.71 8.04 4.73
CA ASP A 28 28.95 8.26 3.49
C ASP A 28 27.49 7.76 3.58
N MET A 29 27.07 7.14 4.69
CA MET A 29 25.69 6.70 4.89
C MET A 29 24.71 7.86 4.89
N PRO A 30 23.56 7.75 4.15
CA PRO A 30 22.53 8.78 4.14
C PRO A 30 21.76 8.85 5.47
N ASP A 31 21.71 7.76 6.22
CA ASP A 31 21.12 7.68 7.56
C ASP A 31 22.13 8.09 8.64
N GLY A 32 21.64 8.68 9.73
CA GLY A 32 22.46 8.92 10.90
C GLY A 32 22.76 7.61 11.62
N VAL A 33 24.02 7.40 11.97
CA VAL A 33 24.46 6.22 12.74
C VAL A 33 25.21 6.70 13.98
N ILE A 34 24.82 6.16 15.15
CA ILE A 34 25.51 6.39 16.42
C ILE A 34 25.83 5.02 17.01
N VAL A 35 27.09 4.84 17.44
CA VAL A 35 27.55 3.68 18.18
C VAL A 35 27.76 4.11 19.61
N LEU A 36 27.10 3.45 20.56
CA LEU A 36 27.21 3.72 22.01
C LEU A 36 27.86 2.54 22.70
N ASP A 37 28.73 2.83 23.63
CA ASP A 37 29.31 1.82 24.52
C ASP A 37 28.33 1.38 25.63
N ALA A 38 28.71 0.43 26.46
CA ALA A 38 27.89 -0.08 27.56
C ALA A 38 27.51 0.98 28.62
N ALA A 39 28.23 2.12 28.65
CA ALA A 39 27.93 3.25 29.52
C ALA A 39 27.09 4.34 28.83
N ALA A 40 26.55 4.06 27.65
CA ALA A 40 25.82 4.99 26.78
C ALA A 40 26.64 6.23 26.39
N CYS A 41 27.97 6.11 26.32
CA CYS A 41 28.84 7.14 25.76
C CYS A 41 28.96 6.92 24.24
N VAL A 42 29.04 8.02 23.50
CA VAL A 42 29.28 8.00 22.07
C VAL A 42 30.66 7.43 21.79
N ARG A 43 30.76 6.33 21.08
CA ARG A 43 32.00 5.74 20.61
C ARG A 43 32.30 6.14 19.15
N GLN A 44 31.27 6.27 18.37
CA GLN A 44 31.37 6.71 16.98
C GLN A 44 30.02 7.29 16.53
N ALA A 45 30.04 8.33 15.72
CA ALA A 45 28.88 8.88 15.08
C ALA A 45 29.24 9.45 13.71
N ASN A 46 28.37 9.28 12.74
CA ASN A 46 28.60 9.87 11.43
C ASN A 46 28.11 11.33 11.38
N PRO A 47 28.56 12.12 10.39
CA PRO A 47 28.15 13.52 10.26
C PRO A 47 26.65 13.71 10.09
N GLN A 48 25.94 12.72 9.55
CA GLN A 48 24.51 12.77 9.37
C GLN A 48 23.74 12.70 10.67
N ALA A 49 24.19 11.88 11.63
CA ALA A 49 23.61 11.83 12.98
C ALA A 49 23.69 13.19 13.67
N ALA A 50 24.86 13.84 13.62
CA ALA A 50 25.04 15.18 14.17
C ALA A 50 24.13 16.23 13.54
N ARG A 51 23.93 16.17 12.20
CA ARG A 51 23.01 17.05 11.45
C ARG A 51 21.54 16.83 11.79
N LEU A 52 21.13 15.57 12.00
CA LEU A 52 19.74 15.21 12.34
C LEU A 52 19.40 15.65 13.77
N LEU A 53 20.31 15.45 14.72
CA LEU A 53 20.11 15.83 16.12
C LEU A 53 20.35 17.33 16.36
N GLY A 54 21.12 17.98 15.48
CA GLY A 54 21.48 19.39 15.62
C GLY A 54 22.49 19.64 16.72
N CYS A 55 23.29 18.64 17.13
CA CYS A 55 24.30 18.71 18.16
C CYS A 55 25.61 18.02 17.74
N ALA A 56 26.71 18.38 18.38
CA ALA A 56 27.99 17.70 18.16
C ALA A 56 28.02 16.39 18.97
N LEU A 57 28.28 15.29 18.27
CA LEU A 57 28.46 13.97 18.86
C LEU A 57 29.95 13.68 18.93
N VAL A 58 30.52 13.82 20.12
CA VAL A 58 31.96 13.68 20.35
C VAL A 58 32.25 12.35 21.04
N ASP A 59 33.27 11.65 20.59
CA ASP A 59 33.72 10.38 21.17
C ASP A 59 34.01 10.51 22.68
N GLY A 60 33.58 9.50 23.43
CA GLY A 60 33.70 9.45 24.90
C GLY A 60 32.71 10.32 25.68
N VAL A 61 31.86 11.12 25.00
CA VAL A 61 30.86 11.95 25.67
C VAL A 61 29.57 11.16 25.88
N PRO A 62 28.98 11.14 27.10
CA PRO A 62 27.68 10.52 27.35
C PRO A 62 26.58 11.12 26.46
N LEU A 63 25.77 10.27 25.81
CA LEU A 63 24.71 10.71 24.93
C LEU A 63 23.71 11.66 25.62
N VAL A 64 23.46 11.47 26.90
CA VAL A 64 22.58 12.34 27.71
C VAL A 64 23.03 13.79 27.73
N ARG A 65 24.32 14.08 27.53
CA ARG A 65 24.86 15.45 27.44
C ARG A 65 24.74 16.03 26.02
N ALA A 66 24.91 15.21 25.03
CA ALA A 66 24.85 15.62 23.60
C ALA A 66 23.40 15.73 23.08
N ALA A 67 22.57 14.74 23.40
CA ALA A 67 21.17 14.65 22.95
C ALA A 67 20.30 14.07 24.08
N PRO A 68 19.94 14.88 25.10
CA PRO A 68 19.24 14.41 26.30
C PRO A 68 17.87 13.82 26.00
N GLY A 69 17.13 14.35 25.02
CA GLY A 69 15.85 13.83 24.58
C GLY A 69 15.97 12.44 23.99
N LEU A 70 16.90 12.23 23.06
CA LEU A 70 17.14 10.90 22.48
C LEU A 70 17.62 9.89 23.53
N ALA A 71 18.47 10.31 24.45
CA ALA A 71 18.95 9.46 25.55
C ALA A 71 17.77 8.97 26.44
N GLY A 72 16.80 9.86 26.72
CA GLY A 72 15.58 9.50 27.45
C GLY A 72 14.73 8.45 26.72
N GLU A 73 14.56 8.60 25.41
CA GLU A 73 13.86 7.62 24.58
C GLU A 73 14.57 6.25 24.57
N LEU A 74 15.90 6.25 24.43
CA LEU A 74 16.71 5.02 24.41
C LEU A 74 16.68 4.26 25.74
N ALA A 75 16.53 4.96 26.88
CA ALA A 75 16.43 4.32 28.20
C ALA A 75 15.19 3.40 28.31
N SER A 76 14.15 3.64 27.53
CA SER A 76 12.92 2.85 27.47
C SER A 76 12.91 1.82 26.33
N ALA A 77 13.89 1.83 25.42
CA ALA A 77 13.96 0.96 24.26
C ALA A 77 14.41 -0.46 24.63
N ARG A 78 13.81 -1.46 23.97
CA ARG A 78 14.18 -2.88 24.10
C ARG A 78 14.75 -3.40 22.78
N ALA A 79 15.55 -4.46 22.88
CA ALA A 79 16.04 -5.16 21.70
C ALA A 79 14.87 -5.68 20.85
N GLY A 80 14.84 -5.33 19.55
CA GLY A 80 13.80 -5.73 18.64
C GLY A 80 12.57 -4.81 18.58
N ASP A 81 12.57 -3.69 19.33
CA ASP A 81 11.52 -2.70 19.22
C ASP A 81 11.40 -2.13 17.79
N GLU A 82 10.16 -1.88 17.36
CA GLU A 82 9.89 -1.18 16.11
C GLU A 82 10.48 0.23 16.13
N ALA A 83 10.78 0.75 14.94
CA ALA A 83 11.32 2.10 14.82
C ALA A 83 10.32 3.14 15.36
N ARG A 84 10.80 3.99 16.29
CA ARG A 84 10.02 5.04 16.95
C ARG A 84 10.32 6.41 16.36
N GLN A 85 9.44 7.37 16.61
CA GLN A 85 9.63 8.76 16.20
C GLN A 85 10.05 9.61 17.40
N TYR A 86 10.96 10.55 17.15
CA TYR A 86 11.49 11.48 18.11
C TYR A 86 11.65 12.87 17.47
N GLN A 87 11.36 13.91 18.21
CA GLN A 87 11.61 15.27 17.78
C GLN A 87 12.92 15.75 18.36
N SER A 88 13.92 15.96 17.48
CA SER A 88 15.25 16.39 17.93
C SER A 88 15.23 17.80 18.52
N GLU A 89 16.26 18.17 19.28
CA GLU A 89 16.45 19.50 19.85
C GLU A 89 16.53 20.59 18.77
N SER A 90 16.90 20.22 17.54
CA SER A 90 16.86 21.10 16.36
C SER A 90 15.45 21.27 15.75
N GLY A 91 14.43 20.62 16.31
CA GLY A 91 13.05 20.65 15.81
C GLY A 91 12.79 19.71 14.62
N LYS A 92 13.74 18.86 14.22
CA LYS A 92 13.56 17.86 13.16
C LYS A 92 12.85 16.64 13.70
N ALA A 93 11.87 16.14 12.95
CA ALA A 93 11.27 14.84 13.21
C ALA A 93 12.21 13.74 12.69
N VAL A 94 12.69 12.90 13.59
CA VAL A 94 13.63 11.82 13.31
C VAL A 94 12.98 10.49 13.68
N ARG A 95 13.07 9.52 12.79
CA ARG A 95 12.74 8.14 13.09
C ARG A 95 14.00 7.43 13.55
N TYR A 96 13.95 6.76 14.71
CA TYR A 96 15.09 6.02 15.21
C TYR A 96 14.79 4.54 15.41
N ARG A 97 15.83 3.71 15.26
CA ARG A 97 15.80 2.28 15.54
C ARG A 97 17.06 1.90 16.31
N VAL A 98 16.88 1.09 17.34
CA VAL A 98 17.97 0.61 18.20
C VAL A 98 18.27 -0.84 17.89
N VAL A 99 19.55 -1.17 17.72
CA VAL A 99 20.04 -2.54 17.60
C VAL A 99 20.97 -2.79 18.79
N ILE A 100 20.49 -3.59 19.74
CA ILE A 100 21.24 -4.00 20.90
C ILE A 100 21.90 -5.34 20.59
N PRO A 101 23.23 -5.48 20.78
CA PRO A 101 23.91 -6.73 20.51
C PRO A 101 23.47 -7.84 21.49
N SER A 102 23.49 -9.08 21.04
CA SER A 102 23.12 -10.24 21.85
C SER A 102 24.17 -10.59 22.94
N GLU A 103 25.40 -10.10 22.80
CA GLU A 103 26.49 -10.32 23.75
C GLU A 103 26.51 -9.24 24.83
N ALA A 104 26.62 -9.65 26.08
CA ALA A 104 26.70 -8.71 27.21
C ALA A 104 27.98 -7.84 27.10
N GLY A 105 27.80 -6.52 27.01
CA GLY A 105 28.89 -5.54 26.89
C GLY A 105 29.23 -5.11 25.47
N GLY A 106 28.44 -5.54 24.46
CA GLY A 106 28.58 -5.08 23.08
C GLY A 106 28.04 -3.65 22.86
N ASP A 107 28.53 -3.02 21.78
CA ASP A 107 28.15 -1.66 21.42
C ASP A 107 26.70 -1.61 20.90
N THR A 108 25.92 -0.63 21.35
CA THR A 108 24.54 -0.39 20.86
C THR A 108 24.59 0.51 19.62
N LEU A 109 23.92 0.07 18.55
CA LEU A 109 23.78 0.89 17.34
C LEU A 109 22.41 1.60 17.32
N VAL A 110 22.45 2.89 17.04
CA VAL A 110 21.25 3.72 16.86
C VAL A 110 21.24 4.26 15.43
N TYR A 111 20.22 3.89 14.68
CA TYR A 111 19.96 4.39 13.32
C TYR A 111 18.95 5.53 13.38
N LEU A 112 19.25 6.63 12.68
CA LEU A 112 18.43 7.84 12.64
C LEU A 112 18.07 8.15 11.19
N GLN A 113 16.79 8.35 10.90
CA GLN A 113 16.29 8.69 9.56
C GLN A 113 15.53 10.00 9.59
N ASP A 114 15.77 10.85 8.61
CA ASP A 114 15.04 12.11 8.44
C ASP A 114 13.61 11.84 7.96
N MET A 115 12.63 12.14 8.79
CA MET A 115 11.22 11.96 8.41
C MET A 115 10.81 12.88 7.27
N ALA A 116 11.40 14.07 7.16
CA ALA A 116 11.13 14.97 6.03
C ALA A 116 11.64 14.40 4.71
N GLN A 117 12.79 13.73 4.72
CA GLN A 117 13.34 13.07 3.53
C GLN A 117 12.49 11.85 3.13
N ILE A 118 12.07 11.04 4.09
CA ILE A 118 11.17 9.90 3.84
C ILE A 118 9.85 10.39 3.25
N GLN A 119 9.26 11.44 3.83
CA GLN A 119 8.02 12.04 3.34
C GLN A 119 8.18 12.66 1.94
N ALA A 120 9.29 13.37 1.68
CA ALA A 120 9.57 13.93 0.36
C ALA A 120 9.73 12.84 -0.70
N GLN A 121 10.43 11.75 -0.37
CA GLN A 121 10.59 10.62 -1.28
C GLN A 121 9.27 9.90 -1.55
N ALA A 122 8.45 9.67 -0.51
CA ALA A 122 7.10 9.13 -0.66
C ALA A 122 6.23 10.04 -1.53
N GLN A 123 6.31 11.36 -1.32
CA GLN A 123 5.60 12.36 -2.14
C GLN A 123 6.06 12.35 -3.60
N GLN A 124 7.36 12.23 -3.87
CA GLN A 124 7.88 12.12 -5.24
C GLN A 124 7.37 10.86 -5.95
N ILE A 125 7.39 9.72 -5.25
CA ILE A 125 6.84 8.45 -5.79
C ILE A 125 5.34 8.63 -6.08
N LYS A 126 4.60 9.26 -5.16
CA LYS A 126 3.16 9.55 -5.32
C LYS A 126 2.89 10.47 -6.52
N LEU A 127 3.69 11.53 -6.71
CA LEU A 127 3.58 12.46 -7.85
C LEU A 127 3.92 11.76 -9.16
N ALA A 128 4.94 10.90 -9.19
CA ALA A 128 5.29 10.13 -10.38
C ALA A 128 4.20 9.11 -10.76
N ALA A 129 3.59 8.47 -9.77
CA ALA A 129 2.44 7.59 -9.97
C ALA A 129 1.22 8.38 -10.49
N LEU A 130 0.93 9.54 -9.90
CA LEU A 130 -0.16 10.43 -10.32
C LEU A 130 0.07 10.96 -11.75
N GLY A 131 1.31 11.29 -12.12
CA GLY A 131 1.66 11.71 -13.49
C GLY A 131 1.38 10.62 -14.53
N ARG A 132 1.73 9.37 -14.23
CA ARG A 132 1.39 8.21 -15.09
C ARG A 132 -0.12 7.97 -15.15
N LEU A 133 -0.81 8.07 -14.02
CA LEU A 133 -2.27 7.98 -13.95
C LEU A 133 -2.94 9.08 -14.77
N THR A 134 -2.47 10.32 -14.69
CA THR A 134 -3.06 11.46 -15.43
C THR A 134 -2.97 11.26 -16.95
N ALA A 135 -1.84 10.78 -17.45
CA ALA A 135 -1.68 10.47 -18.87
C ALA A 135 -2.63 9.35 -19.31
N GLY A 136 -2.73 8.27 -18.51
CA GLY A 136 -3.66 7.17 -18.74
C GLY A 136 -5.12 7.62 -18.72
N ILE A 137 -5.52 8.42 -17.72
CA ILE A 137 -6.88 8.99 -17.61
C ILE A 137 -7.23 9.80 -18.86
N ALA A 138 -6.31 10.67 -19.32
CA ALA A 138 -6.54 11.49 -20.50
C ALA A 138 -6.79 10.63 -21.75
N HIS A 139 -6.05 9.53 -21.92
CA HIS A 139 -6.26 8.57 -23.01
C HIS A 139 -7.58 7.82 -22.87
N GLU A 140 -7.90 7.33 -21.67
CA GLU A 140 -9.12 6.56 -21.40
C GLU A 140 -10.40 7.42 -21.48
N ILE A 141 -10.33 8.73 -21.24
CA ILE A 141 -11.44 9.67 -21.48
C ILE A 141 -11.54 10.01 -22.96
N ARG A 142 -10.42 10.20 -23.68
CA ARG A 142 -10.44 10.58 -25.09
C ARG A 142 -11.09 9.49 -25.97
N ASN A 143 -10.84 8.22 -25.66
CA ASN A 143 -11.37 7.10 -26.44
C ASN A 143 -12.90 7.08 -26.49
N PRO A 144 -13.67 7.02 -25.38
CA PRO A 144 -15.11 7.06 -25.39
C PRO A 144 -15.65 8.39 -25.92
N LEU A 145 -14.98 9.51 -25.67
CA LEU A 145 -15.39 10.82 -26.19
C LEU A 145 -15.33 10.85 -27.72
N THR A 146 -14.30 10.27 -28.33
CA THR A 146 -14.19 10.12 -29.78
C THR A 146 -15.32 9.26 -30.33
N ALA A 147 -15.67 8.15 -29.64
CA ALA A 147 -16.79 7.29 -30.04
C ALA A 147 -18.14 8.04 -29.95
N VAL A 148 -18.35 8.84 -28.90
CA VAL A 148 -19.53 9.71 -28.74
C VAL A 148 -19.62 10.72 -29.89
N SER A 149 -18.52 11.42 -30.19
CA SER A 149 -18.48 12.42 -31.27
C SER A 149 -18.80 11.81 -32.63
N HIS A 150 -18.18 10.68 -32.97
CA HIS A 150 -18.42 9.97 -34.22
C HIS A 150 -19.86 9.47 -34.35
N ALA A 151 -20.39 8.88 -33.25
CA ALA A 151 -21.78 8.39 -33.27
C ALA A 151 -22.78 9.55 -33.39
N ALA A 152 -22.49 10.70 -32.79
CA ALA A 152 -23.32 11.90 -32.91
C ALA A 152 -23.28 12.52 -34.31
N GLU A 153 -22.12 12.53 -34.98
CA GLU A 153 -22.01 12.95 -36.40
C GLU A 153 -22.83 12.05 -37.31
N LEU A 154 -22.68 10.73 -37.20
CA LEU A 154 -23.42 9.78 -37.98
C LEU A 154 -24.93 9.87 -37.72
N LEU A 155 -25.34 10.14 -36.49
CA LEU A 155 -26.75 10.26 -36.13
C LEU A 155 -27.42 11.47 -36.79
N ARG A 156 -26.69 12.53 -37.12
CA ARG A 156 -27.24 13.71 -37.83
C ARG A 156 -27.62 13.39 -39.27
N GLU A 157 -26.98 12.42 -39.90
CA GLU A 157 -27.19 12.05 -41.30
C GLU A 157 -28.06 10.79 -41.46
N GLU A 158 -28.20 10.00 -40.40
CA GLU A 158 -28.88 8.72 -40.42
C GLU A 158 -30.43 8.89 -40.35
N LYS A 159 -31.14 8.28 -41.29
CA LYS A 159 -32.61 8.30 -41.36
C LYS A 159 -33.28 7.01 -40.93
N ARG A 160 -32.51 5.91 -40.80
CA ARG A 160 -33.03 4.61 -40.42
C ARG A 160 -33.18 4.49 -38.92
N ALA A 161 -34.39 4.20 -38.43
CA ALA A 161 -34.66 4.11 -36.99
C ALA A 161 -33.78 3.10 -36.26
N GLU A 162 -33.49 1.94 -36.84
CA GLU A 162 -32.62 0.91 -36.23
C GLU A 162 -31.19 1.41 -36.06
N SER A 163 -30.65 2.13 -37.06
CA SER A 163 -29.31 2.72 -36.99
C SER A 163 -29.26 3.85 -35.94
N GLN A 164 -30.30 4.65 -35.85
CA GLN A 164 -30.40 5.70 -34.82
C GLN A 164 -30.42 5.11 -33.41
N ILE A 165 -31.18 4.05 -33.16
CA ILE A 165 -31.20 3.32 -31.89
C ILE A 165 -29.80 2.79 -31.55
N ARG A 166 -29.08 2.20 -32.51
CA ARG A 166 -27.73 1.70 -32.30
C ARG A 166 -26.75 2.81 -32.00
N LEU A 167 -26.79 3.93 -32.71
CA LEU A 167 -25.91 5.09 -32.48
C LEU A 167 -26.18 5.74 -31.11
N THR A 168 -27.46 5.89 -30.74
CA THR A 168 -27.84 6.38 -29.42
C THR A 168 -27.32 5.48 -28.30
N ARG A 169 -27.38 4.16 -28.48
CA ARG A 169 -26.81 3.20 -27.53
C ARG A 169 -25.30 3.39 -27.37
N ILE A 170 -24.56 3.57 -28.49
CA ILE A 170 -23.11 3.82 -28.46
C ILE A 170 -22.82 5.10 -27.67
N ILE A 171 -23.58 6.17 -27.87
CA ILE A 171 -23.43 7.42 -27.12
C ILE A 171 -23.64 7.18 -25.62
N ASN A 172 -24.75 6.55 -25.25
CA ASN A 172 -25.07 6.29 -23.84
C ASN A 172 -24.05 5.39 -23.16
N ASP A 173 -23.64 4.27 -23.79
CA ASP A 173 -22.64 3.34 -23.23
C ASP A 173 -21.30 4.06 -22.97
N ASN A 174 -20.87 4.92 -23.89
CA ASN A 174 -19.62 5.66 -23.73
C ASN A 174 -19.74 6.82 -22.73
N ALA A 175 -20.88 7.50 -22.63
CA ALA A 175 -21.13 8.49 -21.61
C ALA A 175 -21.09 7.88 -20.20
N GLN A 176 -21.73 6.72 -20.00
CA GLN A 176 -21.67 5.96 -18.75
C GLN A 176 -20.23 5.53 -18.41
N ARG A 177 -19.43 5.14 -19.42
CA ARG A 177 -18.02 4.80 -19.22
C ARG A 177 -17.22 6.00 -18.74
N ILE A 178 -17.43 7.21 -19.32
CA ILE A 178 -16.78 8.44 -18.87
C ILE A 178 -17.17 8.76 -17.42
N GLU A 179 -18.45 8.65 -17.09
CA GLU A 179 -18.94 8.89 -15.73
C GLU A 179 -18.32 7.94 -14.72
N GLN A 180 -18.17 6.66 -15.06
CA GLN A 180 -17.49 5.67 -14.23
C GLN A 180 -16.02 6.04 -14.04
N LEU A 181 -15.29 6.43 -15.09
CA LEU A 181 -13.90 6.89 -15.01
C LEU A 181 -13.76 8.09 -14.07
N VAL A 182 -14.68 9.05 -14.14
CA VAL A 182 -14.68 10.23 -13.25
C VAL A 182 -14.90 9.80 -11.79
N ARG A 183 -15.86 8.90 -11.52
CA ARG A 183 -16.07 8.35 -10.17
C ARG A 183 -14.83 7.62 -9.65
N ASP A 184 -14.21 6.79 -10.48
CA ASP A 184 -13.00 6.04 -10.16
C ASP A 184 -11.86 6.99 -9.77
N VAL A 185 -11.63 8.05 -10.55
CA VAL A 185 -10.58 9.06 -10.27
C VAL A 185 -10.87 9.84 -8.99
N LEU A 186 -12.12 10.24 -8.75
CA LEU A 186 -12.50 10.97 -7.54
C LEU A 186 -12.34 10.10 -6.28
N SER A 187 -12.56 8.79 -6.38
CA SER A 187 -12.35 7.86 -5.26
C SER A 187 -10.88 7.77 -4.83
N LEU A 188 -9.94 7.85 -5.78
CA LEU A 188 -8.50 7.91 -5.48
C LEU A 188 -8.11 9.15 -4.67
N GLY A 189 -8.78 10.28 -4.91
CA GLY A 189 -8.54 11.53 -4.16
C GLY A 189 -9.00 11.46 -2.70
N ARG A 190 -9.86 10.53 -2.33
CA ARG A 190 -10.35 10.35 -0.95
C ARG A 190 -9.48 9.42 -0.10
N ARG A 191 -8.55 8.70 -0.70
CA ARG A 191 -7.64 7.74 -0.06
C ARG A 191 -6.95 8.27 1.20
N ASP A 192 -6.50 9.52 1.18
CA ASP A 192 -5.70 10.12 2.25
C ASP A 192 -6.53 10.50 3.50
N ARG A 193 -7.83 10.25 3.51
CA ARG A 193 -8.77 10.61 4.59
C ARG A 193 -9.55 9.41 5.12
N ALA A 194 -8.90 8.25 5.21
CA ALA A 194 -9.54 7.09 5.81
C ALA A 194 -9.90 7.38 7.28
N HIS A 195 -11.14 7.12 7.65
CA HIS A 195 -11.66 7.18 9.01
C HIS A 195 -12.09 5.78 9.44
N PRO A 196 -11.17 4.91 9.88
CA PRO A 196 -11.51 3.55 10.26
C PRO A 196 -12.42 3.53 11.50
N GLU A 197 -13.49 2.77 11.41
CA GLU A 197 -14.41 2.44 12.50
C GLU A 197 -14.57 0.92 12.60
N ALA A 198 -14.96 0.40 13.76
CA ALA A 198 -15.25 -1.02 13.91
C ALA A 198 -16.59 -1.36 13.24
N LEU A 199 -16.55 -1.90 12.03
CA LEU A 199 -17.73 -2.24 11.23
C LEU A 199 -18.22 -3.66 11.58
N PRO A 200 -19.49 -3.85 12.03
CA PRO A 200 -20.11 -5.17 12.13
C PRO A 200 -20.31 -5.74 10.71
N LEU A 201 -19.45 -6.70 10.31
CA LEU A 201 -19.41 -7.18 8.92
C LEU A 201 -20.71 -7.81 8.45
N ALA A 202 -21.39 -8.58 9.28
CA ALA A 202 -22.62 -9.26 8.88
C ALA A 202 -23.73 -8.28 8.48
N ASP A 203 -23.87 -7.18 9.22
CA ASP A 203 -24.84 -6.14 8.92
C ASP A 203 -24.41 -5.31 7.71
N PHE A 204 -23.15 -4.92 7.68
CA PHE A 204 -22.58 -4.14 6.55
C PHE A 204 -22.73 -4.88 5.22
N VAL A 205 -22.34 -6.15 5.16
CA VAL A 205 -22.44 -6.96 3.93
C VAL A 205 -23.89 -7.16 3.51
N ARG A 206 -24.82 -7.31 4.46
CA ARG A 206 -26.25 -7.42 4.16
C ARG A 206 -26.79 -6.12 3.53
N GLU A 207 -26.54 -4.97 4.16
CA GLU A 207 -26.94 -3.66 3.64
C GLU A 207 -26.37 -3.40 2.25
N PHE A 208 -25.08 -3.69 2.08
CA PHE A 208 -24.40 -3.55 0.80
C PHE A 208 -25.02 -4.43 -0.29
N LEU A 209 -25.31 -5.69 -0.01
CA LEU A 209 -25.88 -6.61 -1.00
C LEU A 209 -27.33 -6.27 -1.36
N ASP A 210 -28.10 -5.74 -0.43
CA ASP A 210 -29.43 -5.23 -0.73
C ASP A 210 -29.38 -4.06 -1.71
N GLU A 211 -28.41 -3.13 -1.55
CA GLU A 211 -28.16 -2.04 -2.49
C GLU A 211 -27.65 -2.56 -3.85
N PHE A 212 -26.63 -3.44 -3.83
CA PHE A 212 -26.01 -3.99 -5.04
C PHE A 212 -27.00 -4.74 -5.93
N THR A 213 -27.90 -5.54 -5.32
CA THR A 213 -28.93 -6.26 -6.05
C THR A 213 -30.08 -5.37 -6.54
N LEU A 214 -30.42 -4.32 -5.79
CA LEU A 214 -31.45 -3.34 -6.20
C LEU A 214 -31.05 -2.58 -7.48
N HIS A 215 -29.77 -2.30 -7.67
CA HIS A 215 -29.26 -1.67 -8.89
C HIS A 215 -29.17 -2.64 -10.09
N GLY A 216 -29.66 -3.87 -9.96
CA GLY A 216 -29.67 -4.88 -11.03
C GLY A 216 -28.29 -5.42 -11.37
N GLU A 217 -27.32 -5.22 -10.45
CA GLU A 217 -25.94 -5.66 -10.66
C GLU A 217 -25.78 -7.18 -10.56
N ALA A 218 -26.61 -7.88 -9.74
CA ALA A 218 -26.73 -9.34 -9.73
C ALA A 218 -28.09 -9.76 -9.19
N GLU A 219 -28.54 -10.99 -9.49
CA GLU A 219 -29.67 -11.59 -8.81
C GLU A 219 -29.22 -12.05 -7.41
N LYS A 220 -30.07 -11.83 -6.38
CA LYS A 220 -29.75 -12.17 -5.00
C LYS A 220 -29.44 -13.68 -4.82
N ALA A 221 -30.06 -14.54 -5.59
CA ALA A 221 -29.81 -15.99 -5.59
C ALA A 221 -28.43 -16.39 -6.13
N GLN A 222 -27.78 -15.52 -6.89
CA GLN A 222 -26.46 -15.75 -7.48
C GLN A 222 -25.33 -15.60 -6.47
N ILE A 223 -25.56 -14.90 -5.35
CA ILE A 223 -24.56 -14.61 -4.33
C ILE A 223 -24.85 -15.43 -3.07
N ALA A 224 -23.93 -16.32 -2.71
CA ALA A 224 -23.95 -17.05 -1.44
C ALA A 224 -23.11 -16.30 -0.39
N VAL A 225 -23.69 -16.05 0.79
CA VAL A 225 -23.07 -15.26 1.86
C VAL A 225 -22.89 -16.08 3.11
N THR A 226 -21.68 -16.10 3.66
CA THR A 226 -21.34 -16.76 4.93
C THR A 226 -20.47 -15.83 5.76
N VAL A 227 -21.11 -14.93 6.52
CA VAL A 227 -20.45 -14.00 7.42
C VAL A 227 -20.91 -14.26 8.85
N PRO A 228 -20.03 -14.71 9.76
CA PRO A 228 -20.37 -14.96 11.15
C PRO A 228 -20.87 -13.71 11.87
N ALA A 229 -21.89 -13.87 12.71
CA ALA A 229 -22.34 -12.80 13.58
C ALA A 229 -21.24 -12.43 14.61
N GLY A 230 -21.08 -11.13 14.86
CA GLY A 230 -20.10 -10.62 15.81
C GLY A 230 -18.70 -10.41 15.24
N LEU A 231 -18.46 -10.73 13.96
CA LEU A 231 -17.21 -10.42 13.29
C LEU A 231 -17.16 -8.93 12.94
N THR A 232 -16.07 -8.25 13.33
CA THR A 232 -15.82 -6.83 13.06
C THR A 232 -14.62 -6.65 12.17
N LEU A 233 -14.60 -5.56 11.38
CA LEU A 233 -13.46 -5.13 10.60
C LEU A 233 -13.23 -3.64 10.84
N ALA A 234 -12.02 -3.25 11.24
CA ALA A 234 -11.63 -1.85 11.37
C ALA A 234 -11.38 -1.25 9.99
N PHE A 235 -12.35 -0.48 9.50
CA PHE A 235 -12.31 0.04 8.14
C PHE A 235 -13.11 1.33 7.98
N ASP A 236 -12.74 2.17 7.02
CA ASP A 236 -13.60 3.24 6.54
C ASP A 236 -14.79 2.66 5.77
N ARG A 237 -16.01 3.00 6.19
CA ARG A 237 -17.25 2.45 5.61
C ARG A 237 -17.36 2.70 4.11
N ALA A 238 -17.01 3.89 3.64
CA ALA A 238 -17.10 4.23 2.21
C ALA A 238 -16.01 3.50 1.38
N HIS A 239 -14.83 3.30 1.97
CA HIS A 239 -13.77 2.54 1.32
C HIS A 239 -14.14 1.06 1.20
N LEU A 240 -14.66 0.45 2.26
CA LEU A 240 -15.09 -0.96 2.21
C LEU A 240 -16.22 -1.15 1.19
N HIS A 241 -17.19 -0.24 1.16
CA HIS A 241 -18.27 -0.24 0.17
C HIS A 241 -17.72 -0.21 -1.26
N GLN A 242 -16.76 0.68 -1.55
CA GLN A 242 -16.14 0.79 -2.87
C GLN A 242 -15.32 -0.45 -3.25
N ILE A 243 -14.60 -1.06 -2.30
CA ILE A 243 -13.87 -2.32 -2.52
C ILE A 243 -14.83 -3.43 -2.90
N LEU A 244 -15.89 -3.63 -2.11
CA LEU A 244 -16.89 -4.67 -2.39
C LEU A 244 -17.58 -4.44 -3.73
N TRP A 245 -17.91 -3.18 -4.06
CA TRP A 245 -18.50 -2.83 -5.36
C TRP A 245 -17.60 -3.23 -6.52
N ASN A 246 -16.31 -2.95 -6.44
CA ASN A 246 -15.34 -3.31 -7.47
C ASN A 246 -15.14 -4.82 -7.60
N LEU A 247 -15.03 -5.53 -6.48
CA LEU A 247 -14.79 -6.98 -6.47
C LEU A 247 -16.02 -7.76 -6.91
N LEU A 248 -17.19 -7.44 -6.37
CA LEU A 248 -18.44 -8.10 -6.74
C LEU A 248 -18.89 -7.74 -8.15
N GLY A 249 -18.64 -6.52 -8.60
CA GLY A 249 -18.86 -6.12 -9.98
C GLY A 249 -18.00 -6.93 -10.99
N ASN A 250 -16.76 -7.24 -10.61
CA ASN A 250 -15.91 -8.13 -11.39
C ASN A 250 -16.42 -9.58 -11.32
N ALA A 251 -16.69 -10.10 -10.12
CA ALA A 251 -17.22 -11.45 -9.93
C ALA A 251 -18.48 -11.67 -10.77
N ARG A 252 -19.46 -10.76 -10.71
CA ARG A 252 -20.69 -10.84 -11.53
C ARG A 252 -20.41 -10.89 -13.04
N ARG A 253 -19.41 -10.16 -13.50
CA ARG A 253 -19.07 -10.09 -14.95
C ARG A 253 -18.55 -11.41 -15.48
N TYR A 254 -17.84 -12.18 -14.66
CA TYR A 254 -17.17 -13.41 -15.07
C TYR A 254 -17.82 -14.68 -14.54
N ALA A 255 -18.63 -14.59 -13.49
CA ALA A 255 -19.35 -15.72 -12.92
C ALA A 255 -20.43 -16.26 -13.85
N SER A 256 -20.78 -17.53 -13.66
CA SER A 256 -21.94 -18.13 -14.30
C SER A 256 -23.26 -17.56 -13.73
N ALA A 257 -24.36 -17.81 -14.42
CA ALA A 257 -25.70 -17.41 -13.93
C ALA A 257 -26.28 -18.37 -12.90
N ARG A 258 -25.49 -19.28 -12.34
CA ARG A 258 -25.99 -20.28 -11.36
C ARG A 258 -26.20 -19.65 -9.98
N ALA A 259 -27.11 -20.24 -9.21
CA ALA A 259 -27.24 -19.90 -7.80
C ALA A 259 -25.93 -20.20 -7.06
N GLY A 260 -25.45 -19.25 -6.24
CA GLY A 260 -24.19 -19.39 -5.51
C GLY A 260 -22.91 -19.33 -6.36
N ALA A 261 -23.00 -18.86 -7.62
CA ALA A 261 -21.84 -18.67 -8.50
C ALA A 261 -20.83 -17.67 -7.93
N ILE A 262 -21.27 -16.76 -7.09
CA ILE A 262 -20.44 -15.81 -6.36
C ILE A 262 -20.55 -16.12 -4.88
N THR A 263 -19.42 -16.18 -4.17
CA THR A 263 -19.41 -16.42 -2.73
C THR A 263 -18.76 -15.24 -1.99
N VAL A 264 -19.40 -14.83 -0.91
CA VAL A 264 -18.85 -13.87 0.05
C VAL A 264 -18.73 -14.57 1.39
N HIS A 265 -17.53 -14.80 1.84
CA HIS A 265 -17.22 -15.46 3.10
C HIS A 265 -16.33 -14.56 3.96
N ALA A 266 -16.55 -14.57 5.28
CA ALA A 266 -15.65 -13.87 6.19
C ALA A 266 -15.30 -14.74 7.39
N GLU A 267 -14.05 -14.63 7.83
CA GLU A 267 -13.55 -15.36 9.00
C GLU A 267 -12.52 -14.53 9.79
N ALA A 268 -12.31 -14.91 11.05
CA ALA A 268 -11.21 -14.39 11.85
C ALA A 268 -10.03 -15.35 11.76
N ARG A 269 -8.86 -14.82 11.42
CA ARG A 269 -7.62 -15.59 11.31
C ARG A 269 -6.45 -14.81 11.84
N ASP A 270 -5.68 -15.38 12.75
CA ASP A 270 -4.43 -14.80 13.30
C ASP A 270 -4.59 -13.34 13.81
N GLY A 271 -5.73 -13.03 14.47
CA GLY A 271 -6.04 -11.69 14.98
C GLY A 271 -6.46 -10.67 13.92
N ARG A 272 -6.68 -11.13 12.68
CA ARG A 272 -7.20 -10.32 11.57
C ARG A 272 -8.56 -10.84 11.14
N THR A 273 -9.29 -9.97 10.47
CA THR A 273 -10.54 -10.33 9.80
C THR A 273 -10.30 -10.43 8.32
N GLU A 274 -10.62 -11.56 7.73
CA GLU A 274 -10.51 -11.84 6.32
C GLU A 274 -11.88 -11.88 5.65
N VAL A 275 -12.03 -11.17 4.54
CA VAL A 275 -13.24 -11.17 3.70
C VAL A 275 -12.85 -11.72 2.33
N HIS A 276 -13.44 -12.85 1.99
CA HIS A 276 -13.20 -13.58 0.75
C HIS A 276 -14.35 -13.36 -0.23
N ILE A 277 -14.00 -13.02 -1.46
CA ILE A 277 -14.93 -12.90 -2.59
C ILE A 277 -14.43 -13.82 -3.69
N ALA A 278 -15.20 -14.85 -4.03
CA ALA A 278 -14.84 -15.78 -5.08
C ALA A 278 -15.99 -15.96 -6.09
N ASP A 279 -15.63 -16.24 -7.32
CA ASP A 279 -16.56 -16.55 -8.42
C ASP A 279 -16.22 -17.91 -9.04
N ASP A 280 -17.16 -18.47 -9.82
CA ASP A 280 -17.00 -19.72 -10.58
C ASP A 280 -16.60 -19.49 -12.05
N GLY A 281 -16.05 -18.30 -12.34
CA GLY A 281 -15.64 -17.91 -13.68
C GLY A 281 -14.37 -18.61 -14.16
N PRO A 282 -13.79 -18.16 -15.29
CA PRO A 282 -12.61 -18.78 -15.90
C PRO A 282 -11.31 -18.55 -15.10
N GLY A 283 -11.36 -17.78 -14.01
CA GLY A 283 -10.17 -17.41 -13.25
C GLY A 283 -9.28 -16.39 -13.96
N ILE A 284 -8.09 -16.19 -13.43
CA ILE A 284 -7.12 -15.22 -13.93
C ILE A 284 -5.89 -15.96 -14.44
N GLY A 285 -5.60 -15.78 -15.73
CA GLY A 285 -4.45 -16.45 -16.36
C GLY A 285 -3.10 -16.01 -15.75
N ALA A 286 -2.16 -16.93 -15.62
CA ALA A 286 -0.84 -16.70 -15.02
C ALA A 286 -0.08 -15.50 -15.63
N THR A 287 -0.26 -15.23 -16.92
CA THR A 287 0.35 -14.09 -17.62
C THR A 287 -0.15 -12.72 -17.14
N HIS A 288 -1.29 -12.68 -16.46
CA HIS A 288 -1.94 -11.45 -16.00
C HIS A 288 -1.75 -11.18 -14.50
N LEU A 289 -1.27 -12.15 -13.73
CA LEU A 289 -1.12 -12.04 -12.27
C LEU A 289 -0.26 -10.83 -11.85
N GLY A 290 0.85 -10.60 -12.53
CA GLY A 290 1.77 -9.49 -12.22
C GLY A 290 1.20 -8.11 -12.52
N GLN A 291 0.18 -8.01 -13.39
CA GLN A 291 -0.40 -6.74 -13.84
C GLN A 291 -1.82 -6.51 -13.31
N LEU A 292 -2.36 -7.47 -12.57
CA LEU A 292 -3.76 -7.47 -12.14
C LEU A 292 -4.19 -6.20 -11.39
N PHE A 293 -3.29 -5.68 -10.60
CA PHE A 293 -3.50 -4.46 -9.81
C PHE A 293 -2.82 -3.22 -10.43
N GLU A 294 -2.30 -3.32 -11.67
CA GLU A 294 -1.78 -2.14 -12.35
C GLU A 294 -2.95 -1.26 -12.86
N PRO A 295 -2.81 0.07 -12.77
CA PRO A 295 -3.85 0.96 -13.27
C PRO A 295 -4.02 0.81 -14.78
N PHE A 296 -5.29 0.84 -15.23
CA PHE A 296 -5.74 0.67 -16.62
C PHE A 296 -5.55 -0.74 -17.21
N PHE A 297 -5.06 -1.69 -16.42
CA PHE A 297 -5.01 -3.07 -16.88
C PHE A 297 -6.42 -3.68 -16.87
N THR A 298 -6.87 -4.13 -18.03
CA THR A 298 -8.17 -4.80 -18.21
C THR A 298 -8.15 -5.76 -19.41
N THR A 299 -8.77 -6.90 -19.25
CA THR A 299 -9.02 -7.85 -20.32
C THR A 299 -10.43 -7.66 -20.94
N HIS A 300 -11.23 -6.76 -20.36
CA HIS A 300 -12.60 -6.51 -20.80
C HIS A 300 -12.70 -5.20 -21.58
N ALA A 301 -13.28 -5.25 -22.81
CA ALA A 301 -13.37 -4.09 -23.72
C ALA A 301 -14.11 -2.86 -23.13
N LYS A 302 -15.05 -3.06 -22.21
CA LYS A 302 -15.79 -1.98 -21.53
C LYS A 302 -15.25 -1.65 -20.13
N GLY A 303 -14.21 -2.34 -19.66
CA GLY A 303 -13.61 -2.08 -18.34
C GLY A 303 -12.77 -0.81 -18.34
N THR A 304 -12.69 -0.11 -17.20
CA THR A 304 -11.79 1.05 -17.00
C THR A 304 -10.38 0.60 -16.63
N GLY A 305 -10.22 -0.63 -16.12
CA GLY A 305 -8.96 -1.14 -15.58
C GLY A 305 -8.52 -0.44 -14.29
N LEU A 306 -9.38 0.37 -13.67
CA LEU A 306 -9.08 1.06 -12.41
C LEU A 306 -9.66 0.36 -11.18
N GLY A 307 -10.69 -0.47 -11.32
CA GLY A 307 -11.43 -1.01 -10.18
C GLY A 307 -10.57 -1.81 -9.20
N LEU A 308 -9.73 -2.74 -9.66
CA LEU A 308 -8.85 -3.53 -8.79
C LEU A 308 -7.70 -2.70 -8.22
N TYR A 309 -7.15 -1.78 -9.01
CA TYR A 309 -6.17 -0.82 -8.54
C TYR A 309 -6.73 0.03 -7.38
N ILE A 310 -7.93 0.61 -7.55
CA ILE A 310 -8.62 1.39 -6.52
C ILE A 310 -8.89 0.53 -5.28
N ALA A 311 -9.39 -0.69 -5.46
CA ALA A 311 -9.67 -1.59 -4.35
C ALA A 311 -8.42 -1.86 -3.49
N ARG A 312 -7.26 -2.08 -4.12
CA ARG A 312 -5.98 -2.25 -3.43
C ARG A 312 -5.51 -0.99 -2.72
N GLU A 313 -5.59 0.16 -3.39
CA GLU A 313 -5.20 1.45 -2.82
C GLU A 313 -6.05 1.83 -1.59
N LEU A 314 -7.37 1.54 -1.63
CA LEU A 314 -8.27 1.76 -0.50
C LEU A 314 -8.03 0.75 0.64
N ALA A 315 -7.66 -0.49 0.33
CA ALA A 315 -7.27 -1.47 1.34
C ALA A 315 -6.00 -1.00 2.09
N GLU A 316 -4.97 -0.60 1.36
CA GLU A 316 -3.72 -0.08 1.93
C GLU A 316 -3.94 1.18 2.79
N ALA A 317 -4.83 2.09 2.38
CA ALA A 317 -5.21 3.26 3.17
C ALA A 317 -5.82 2.91 4.54
N ASN A 318 -6.43 1.73 4.66
CA ASN A 318 -6.99 1.19 5.90
C ASN A 318 -6.05 0.20 6.60
N ARG A 319 -4.75 0.15 6.27
CA ARG A 319 -3.76 -0.81 6.79
C ARG A 319 -4.17 -2.27 6.58
N ALA A 320 -4.93 -2.52 5.53
CA ALA A 320 -5.38 -3.82 5.08
C ALA A 320 -4.62 -4.24 3.82
N SER A 321 -4.69 -5.52 3.48
CA SER A 321 -4.15 -6.06 2.23
C SER A 321 -5.26 -6.68 1.39
N LEU A 322 -5.17 -6.49 0.07
CA LEU A 322 -6.03 -7.15 -0.91
C LEU A 322 -5.18 -8.04 -1.80
N ASN A 323 -5.44 -9.33 -1.76
CA ASN A 323 -4.67 -10.34 -2.47
C ASN A 323 -5.59 -11.23 -3.31
N LEU A 324 -5.04 -11.76 -4.40
CA LEU A 324 -5.63 -12.86 -5.13
C LEU A 324 -5.14 -14.16 -4.48
N ILE A 325 -6.06 -15.06 -4.17
CA ILE A 325 -5.76 -16.41 -3.69
C ILE A 325 -5.71 -17.32 -4.91
N GLU A 326 -4.59 -18.00 -5.10
CA GLU A 326 -4.45 -19.00 -6.15
C GLU A 326 -5.26 -20.25 -5.78
N GLY A 327 -6.08 -20.75 -6.71
CA GLY A 327 -6.92 -21.92 -6.52
C GLY A 327 -7.40 -22.49 -7.84
N GLU A 328 -7.98 -23.69 -7.79
CA GLU A 328 -8.68 -24.30 -8.93
C GLU A 328 -10.09 -23.69 -9.04
N GLY A 329 -10.37 -22.99 -10.12
CA GLY A 329 -11.68 -22.35 -10.36
C GLY A 329 -11.57 -20.90 -10.77
N GLY A 330 -12.61 -20.11 -10.47
CA GLY A 330 -12.70 -18.68 -10.78
C GLY A 330 -11.72 -17.78 -10.01
N ALA A 331 -11.94 -16.49 -10.03
CA ALA A 331 -11.12 -15.56 -9.29
C ALA A 331 -11.52 -15.58 -7.79
N HIS A 332 -10.52 -15.58 -6.89
CA HIS A 332 -10.72 -15.57 -5.46
C HIS A 332 -9.88 -14.45 -4.82
N PHE A 333 -10.54 -13.38 -4.38
CA PHE A 333 -9.90 -12.27 -3.69
C PHE A 333 -10.09 -12.36 -2.18
N CYS A 334 -9.05 -12.02 -1.44
CA CYS A 334 -9.06 -11.92 0.02
C CYS A 334 -8.66 -10.51 0.45
N LEU A 335 -9.54 -9.83 1.18
CA LEU A 335 -9.28 -8.59 1.89
C LEU A 335 -9.00 -8.94 3.36
N SER A 336 -7.79 -8.66 3.86
CA SER A 336 -7.37 -8.94 5.24
C SER A 336 -7.06 -7.64 5.96
N GLY A 337 -7.76 -7.36 7.05
CA GLY A 337 -7.63 -6.16 7.87
C GLY A 337 -7.64 -6.44 9.35
N MET A 338 -7.45 -5.40 10.19
CA MET A 338 -7.54 -5.51 11.64
C MET A 338 -8.99 -5.70 12.06
N SER A 339 -9.23 -6.46 13.13
CA SER A 339 -10.59 -6.66 13.68
C SER A 339 -11.06 -5.41 14.46
N GLU A 340 -10.12 -4.67 15.06
CA GLU A 340 -10.34 -3.43 15.81
C GLU A 340 -9.42 -2.32 15.30
N PRO A 341 -9.84 -1.03 15.39
CA PRO A 341 -9.07 0.11 14.88
C PRO A 341 -7.77 0.40 15.62
#